data_d75b5fd936eef49ca68f43e177fcb02b
#
_entry.id   d75b5fd936eef49ca68f43e177fcb02b
#
_cell.length_a   1.000
_cell.length_b   1.000
_cell.length_c   1.000
_cell.angle_alpha   90.00
_cell.angle_beta   90.00
_cell.angle_gamma   90.00
#
_symmetry.space_group_name_H-M   'P 1'
#
loop_
_entity.id
_entity.type
_entity.pdbx_description
1 polymer ?
#
loop_
_entity_poly.entity_id
_entity_poly.type
_entity_poly.pdbx_seq_one_letter_code
_entity_poly.pdbx_strand_id
1 'polypeptide(L)'
;MIHQYKNNGYNIVLDVYSGAVHVVDDLCYDVIAVLNEPDEEPTAEILKSDLTWENLKKRLGDTYSEEDLRDALDDVIELTEDGKLFTKDEFEYLVPIVKKRKTVVKALCLHIAHDCNLACRYCFAEEGEYHGRRALMSYEVGKKALDFLIANSGSRRNLEVDFFGGEPLMNWQVVKDLVAYGREQEKLHDKNFRFTVTTNGVLLNDEIQEFVNKEMDNVVLSLDGRKEINDKMRPFRNGKGSYDLIVPKFQKLAESRNQEKYYIRGTFTRNNLDFSNDILHFADLGFKQMSIEPVVGDESDPYAIREEDIPQIKEEYDKLAKIMIEREKEGKGFNFFHFMIDLEGGPCVMKRMSGCGSGTEYLSVTPWG
;
A
#
# COMPACT_ATOMS: atom_id res chain seq x y z
N MET A 1 9.82 -6.73 21.21
CA MET A 1 9.08 -7.91 20.60
C MET A 1 9.79 -8.31 19.32
N ILE A 2 10.30 -9.53 19.27
CA ILE A 2 11.00 -10.09 18.10
C ILE A 2 10.08 -11.07 17.36
N HIS A 3 10.02 -10.96 16.05
CA HIS A 3 9.33 -11.90 15.17
C HIS A 3 10.34 -12.57 14.23
N GLN A 4 10.48 -13.89 14.36
CA GLN A 4 11.40 -14.70 13.55
C GLN A 4 10.62 -15.58 12.60
N TYR A 5 11.08 -15.67 11.34
CA TYR A 5 10.51 -16.58 10.35
C TYR A 5 11.52 -16.89 9.26
N LYS A 6 11.28 -18.01 8.55
CA LYS A 6 12.09 -18.40 7.39
C LYS A 6 11.25 -18.23 6.13
N ASN A 7 11.79 -17.54 5.13
CA ASN A 7 11.13 -17.37 3.84
C ASN A 7 12.16 -17.37 2.71
N ASN A 8 11.86 -18.08 1.64
CA ASN A 8 12.66 -18.14 0.42
C ASN A 8 14.16 -18.49 0.64
N GLY A 9 14.46 -19.28 1.69
CA GLY A 9 15.82 -19.67 2.06
C GLY A 9 16.56 -18.65 2.91
N TYR A 10 15.91 -17.58 3.35
CA TYR A 10 16.45 -16.60 4.27
C TYR A 10 15.88 -16.78 5.68
N ASN A 11 16.72 -16.62 6.68
CA ASN A 11 16.30 -16.46 8.07
C ASN A 11 16.10 -14.99 8.34
N ILE A 12 14.88 -14.60 8.70
CA ILE A 12 14.50 -13.20 8.87
C ILE A 12 14.12 -12.96 10.32
N VAL A 13 14.66 -11.88 10.88
CA VAL A 13 14.40 -11.43 12.24
C VAL A 13 13.89 -9.98 12.16
N LEU A 14 12.67 -9.74 12.63
CA LEU A 14 12.06 -8.41 12.70
C LEU A 14 11.96 -7.97 14.16
N ASP A 15 12.59 -6.88 14.52
CA ASP A 15 12.29 -6.17 15.75
C ASP A 15 11.11 -5.22 15.53
N VAL A 16 9.96 -5.54 16.13
CA VAL A 16 8.69 -4.86 15.89
C VAL A 16 8.71 -3.41 16.38
N TYR A 17 9.46 -3.11 17.41
CA TYR A 17 9.44 -1.77 18.00
C TYR A 17 10.42 -0.80 17.34
N SER A 18 11.62 -1.24 17.00
CA SER A 18 12.54 -0.43 16.17
C SER A 18 12.17 -0.44 14.69
N GLY A 19 11.52 -1.52 14.22
CA GLY A 19 11.25 -1.76 12.80
C GLY A 19 12.46 -2.31 12.04
N ALA A 20 13.56 -2.61 12.73
CA ALA A 20 14.75 -3.19 12.11
C ALA A 20 14.47 -4.60 11.59
N VAL A 21 14.95 -4.89 10.38
CA VAL A 21 14.85 -6.20 9.75
C VAL A 21 16.25 -6.72 9.47
N HIS A 22 16.55 -7.90 10.00
CA HIS A 22 17.84 -8.56 9.84
C HIS A 22 17.69 -9.84 9.04
N VAL A 23 18.62 -10.09 8.13
CA VAL A 23 18.82 -11.39 7.49
C VAL A 23 20.06 -12.00 8.11
N VAL A 24 19.88 -13.14 8.75
CA VAL A 24 20.94 -13.79 9.56
C VAL A 24 21.19 -15.22 9.11
N ASP A 25 22.31 -15.80 9.50
CA ASP A 25 22.60 -17.21 9.32
C ASP A 25 21.80 -18.11 10.31
N ASP A 26 21.96 -19.41 10.20
CA ASP A 26 21.25 -20.35 11.08
C ASP A 26 21.70 -20.22 12.52
N LEU A 27 22.99 -19.96 12.78
CA LEU A 27 23.55 -19.80 14.12
C LEU A 27 22.94 -18.58 14.83
N CYS A 28 23.01 -17.41 14.24
CA CYS A 28 22.41 -16.19 14.81
C CYS A 28 20.90 -16.33 14.98
N TYR A 29 20.22 -16.99 14.03
CA TYR A 29 18.78 -17.26 14.12
C TYR A 29 18.43 -18.10 15.34
N ASP A 30 19.18 -19.19 15.60
CA ASP A 30 18.97 -20.09 16.73
C ASP A 30 19.35 -19.43 18.07
N VAL A 31 20.42 -18.62 18.10
CA VAL A 31 20.81 -17.83 19.27
C VAL A 31 19.70 -16.84 19.64
N ILE A 32 19.20 -16.08 18.68
CA ILE A 32 18.10 -15.13 18.91
C ILE A 32 16.84 -15.87 19.37
N ALA A 33 16.53 -17.05 18.84
CA ALA A 33 15.39 -17.85 19.27
C ALA A 33 15.47 -18.25 20.74
N VAL A 34 16.65 -18.69 21.20
CA VAL A 34 16.88 -19.04 22.62
C VAL A 34 16.73 -17.81 23.52
N LEU A 35 17.22 -16.65 23.08
CA LEU A 35 17.20 -15.42 23.84
C LEU A 35 15.81 -14.76 23.88
N ASN A 36 14.94 -15.07 22.92
CA ASN A 36 13.58 -14.51 22.80
C ASN A 36 12.50 -15.31 23.58
N GLU A 37 12.85 -16.42 24.21
CA GLU A 37 11.90 -17.27 24.97
C GLU A 37 11.45 -16.71 26.34
N PRO A 38 12.27 -15.96 27.10
CA PRO A 38 11.85 -15.40 28.38
C PRO A 38 10.67 -14.40 28.23
N ASP A 39 9.78 -14.34 29.23
CA ASP A 39 8.68 -13.39 29.28
C ASP A 39 9.16 -11.93 29.36
N GLU A 40 10.43 -11.69 29.71
CA GLU A 40 11.06 -10.36 29.73
C GLU A 40 12.03 -10.21 28.55
N GLU A 41 11.90 -9.11 27.82
CA GLU A 41 12.84 -8.78 26.73
C GLU A 41 14.26 -8.59 27.31
N PRO A 42 15.27 -9.32 26.78
CA PRO A 42 16.62 -9.26 27.31
C PRO A 42 17.23 -7.86 27.09
N THR A 43 17.89 -7.32 28.11
CA THR A 43 18.72 -6.13 28.00
C THR A 43 20.17 -6.52 27.68
N ALA A 44 20.97 -5.57 27.19
CA ALA A 44 22.39 -5.82 26.94
C ALA A 44 23.13 -6.30 28.22
N GLU A 45 22.71 -5.87 29.41
CA GLU A 45 23.29 -6.36 30.68
C GLU A 45 22.95 -7.83 30.92
N ILE A 46 21.70 -8.24 30.65
CA ILE A 46 21.26 -9.64 30.78
C ILE A 46 22.01 -10.51 29.75
N LEU A 47 22.13 -10.03 28.52
CA LEU A 47 22.83 -10.75 27.44
C LEU A 47 24.32 -10.99 27.79
N LYS A 48 24.98 -10.07 28.47
CA LYS A 48 26.39 -10.20 28.92
C LYS A 48 26.57 -11.06 30.18
N SER A 49 25.50 -11.57 30.77
CA SER A 49 25.58 -12.35 32.01
C SER A 49 26.08 -13.79 31.77
N ASP A 50 26.77 -14.32 32.78
CA ASP A 50 27.19 -15.73 32.79
C ASP A 50 26.01 -16.70 32.66
N LEU A 51 24.84 -16.33 33.20
CA LEU A 51 23.63 -17.14 33.11
C LEU A 51 23.13 -17.28 31.67
N THR A 52 23.14 -16.18 30.90
CA THR A 52 22.81 -16.22 29.47
C THR A 52 23.78 -17.12 28.70
N TRP A 53 25.08 -16.99 28.96
CA TRP A 53 26.10 -17.79 28.33
C TRP A 53 25.91 -19.28 28.61
N GLU A 54 25.74 -19.67 29.88
CA GLU A 54 25.53 -21.07 30.26
C GLU A 54 24.22 -21.64 29.67
N ASN A 55 23.18 -20.85 29.55
CA ASN A 55 21.94 -21.25 28.89
C ASN A 55 22.15 -21.53 27.38
N LEU A 56 22.86 -20.66 26.66
CA LEU A 56 23.19 -20.85 25.26
C LEU A 56 24.01 -22.10 25.04
N LYS A 57 25.09 -22.30 25.85
CA LYS A 57 25.91 -23.52 25.76
C LYS A 57 25.10 -24.78 26.01
N LYS A 58 24.25 -24.78 27.02
CA LYS A 58 23.40 -25.93 27.33
C LYS A 58 22.44 -26.28 26.19
N ARG A 59 21.94 -25.31 25.45
CA ARG A 59 20.90 -25.52 24.43
C ARG A 59 21.46 -25.69 23.02
N LEU A 60 22.58 -25.08 22.70
CA LEU A 60 23.15 -25.04 21.35
C LEU A 60 24.57 -25.61 21.25
N GLY A 61 25.23 -25.89 22.37
CA GLY A 61 26.61 -26.37 22.42
C GLY A 61 26.85 -27.75 21.80
N ASP A 62 25.80 -28.56 21.60
CA ASP A 62 25.89 -29.81 20.85
C ASP A 62 25.87 -29.58 19.32
N THR A 63 25.43 -28.40 18.87
CA THR A 63 25.25 -28.05 17.44
C THR A 63 26.33 -27.11 16.94
N TYR A 64 26.77 -26.16 17.78
CA TYR A 64 27.72 -25.12 17.42
C TYR A 64 28.92 -25.09 18.37
N SER A 65 30.07 -24.61 17.90
CA SER A 65 31.27 -24.46 18.74
C SER A 65 31.09 -23.31 19.76
N GLU A 66 31.84 -23.37 20.87
CA GLU A 66 31.81 -22.28 21.86
C GLU A 66 32.32 -20.95 21.28
N GLU A 67 33.23 -20.96 20.31
CA GLU A 67 33.77 -19.81 19.64
C GLU A 67 32.69 -19.15 18.77
N ASP A 68 32.02 -19.92 17.92
CA ASP A 68 30.91 -19.41 17.07
C ASP A 68 29.74 -18.87 17.89
N LEU A 69 29.37 -19.56 19.00
CA LEU A 69 28.30 -19.08 19.89
C LEU A 69 28.66 -17.75 20.58
N ARG A 70 29.96 -17.52 20.91
CA ARG A 70 30.37 -16.23 21.45
C ARG A 70 30.29 -15.12 20.45
N ASP A 71 30.79 -15.35 19.24
CA ASP A 71 30.77 -14.38 18.16
C ASP A 71 29.32 -13.98 17.84
N ALA A 72 28.41 -14.96 17.72
CA ALA A 72 27.00 -14.69 17.47
C ALA A 72 26.30 -13.94 18.64
N LEU A 73 26.68 -14.25 19.90
CA LEU A 73 26.16 -13.54 21.06
C LEU A 73 26.68 -12.09 21.11
N ASP A 74 27.94 -11.87 20.76
CA ASP A 74 28.53 -10.53 20.70
C ASP A 74 27.85 -9.67 19.62
N ASP A 75 27.55 -10.23 18.44
CA ASP A 75 26.76 -9.56 17.39
C ASP A 75 25.35 -9.18 17.88
N VAL A 76 24.69 -10.10 18.59
CA VAL A 76 23.34 -9.83 19.17
C VAL A 76 23.42 -8.75 20.23
N ILE A 77 24.47 -8.71 21.07
CA ILE A 77 24.69 -7.66 22.06
C ILE A 77 24.89 -6.32 21.37
N GLU A 78 25.73 -6.24 20.33
CA GLU A 78 25.96 -5.02 19.56
C GLU A 78 24.66 -4.46 18.98
N LEU A 79 23.86 -5.30 18.32
CA LEU A 79 22.56 -4.92 17.76
C LEU A 79 21.58 -4.44 18.84
N THR A 80 21.65 -5.02 20.05
CA THR A 80 20.82 -4.61 21.19
C THR A 80 21.24 -3.24 21.75
N GLU A 81 22.55 -3.01 21.87
CA GLU A 81 23.12 -1.71 22.28
C GLU A 81 22.83 -0.60 21.28
N ASP A 82 22.84 -0.93 19.99
CA ASP A 82 22.49 -0.04 18.88
C ASP A 82 20.98 0.27 18.80
N GLY A 83 20.14 -0.38 19.63
CA GLY A 83 18.68 -0.21 19.58
C GLY A 83 18.03 -0.77 18.32
N LYS A 84 18.60 -1.86 17.76
CA LYS A 84 18.11 -2.53 16.55
C LYS A 84 17.55 -3.94 16.81
N LEU A 85 17.76 -4.46 18.03
CA LEU A 85 17.27 -5.78 18.45
C LEU A 85 16.87 -5.71 19.92
N PHE A 86 15.86 -6.49 20.32
CA PHE A 86 15.28 -6.51 21.68
C PHE A 86 14.90 -5.12 22.22
N THR A 87 14.35 -4.27 21.35
CA THR A 87 13.96 -2.92 21.71
C THR A 87 12.64 -2.88 22.47
N LYS A 88 12.44 -1.83 23.28
CA LYS A 88 11.20 -1.59 24.02
C LYS A 88 10.27 -0.66 23.26
N ASP A 89 8.96 -0.77 23.53
CA ASP A 89 7.98 0.17 23.01
C ASP A 89 8.11 1.54 23.66
N GLU A 90 8.89 2.43 23.07
CA GLU A 90 9.08 3.80 23.54
C GLU A 90 7.85 4.70 23.32
N PHE A 91 6.83 4.21 22.60
CA PHE A 91 5.66 5.00 22.23
C PHE A 91 4.39 4.63 23.00
N GLU A 92 4.40 3.59 23.83
CA GLU A 92 3.23 3.13 24.58
C GLU A 92 2.60 4.25 25.43
N TYR A 93 3.43 5.08 26.10
CA TYR A 93 2.96 6.20 26.90
C TYR A 93 2.22 7.28 26.10
N LEU A 94 2.41 7.34 24.78
CA LEU A 94 1.71 8.30 23.91
C LEU A 94 0.27 7.88 23.58
N VAL A 95 -0.10 6.61 23.75
CA VAL A 95 -1.43 6.09 23.40
C VAL A 95 -2.57 6.90 24.03
N PRO A 96 -2.54 7.24 25.35
CA PRO A 96 -3.58 8.06 25.95
C PRO A 96 -3.63 9.50 25.42
N ILE A 97 -2.48 10.05 25.01
CA ILE A 97 -2.36 11.40 24.45
C ILE A 97 -2.95 11.41 23.03
N VAL A 98 -2.58 10.42 22.21
CA VAL A 98 -3.06 10.29 20.83
C VAL A 98 -4.56 10.09 20.77
N LYS A 99 -5.13 9.27 21.67
CA LYS A 99 -6.59 9.05 21.77
C LYS A 99 -7.37 10.32 22.13
N LYS A 100 -6.74 11.28 22.80
CA LYS A 100 -7.36 12.57 23.23
C LYS A 100 -7.07 13.72 22.28
N ARG A 101 -6.20 13.55 21.27
CA ARG A 101 -5.87 14.63 20.35
C ARG A 101 -7.08 15.03 19.52
N LYS A 102 -7.16 16.31 19.17
CA LYS A 102 -8.12 16.76 18.15
C LYS A 102 -7.70 16.18 16.80
N THR A 103 -8.61 15.48 16.16
CA THR A 103 -8.44 15.02 14.77
C THR A 103 -8.46 16.22 13.84
N VAL A 104 -7.56 16.22 12.86
CA VAL A 104 -7.59 17.18 11.74
C VAL A 104 -7.86 16.40 10.46
N VAL A 105 -8.72 16.93 9.61
CA VAL A 105 -8.98 16.33 8.30
C VAL A 105 -7.77 16.59 7.42
N LYS A 106 -7.20 15.53 6.86
CA LYS A 106 -6.00 15.60 6.01
C LYS A 106 -6.26 15.26 4.56
N ALA A 107 -7.35 14.53 4.30
CA ALA A 107 -7.65 14.02 2.97
C ALA A 107 -9.16 13.90 2.73
N LEU A 108 -9.58 14.11 1.48
CA LEU A 108 -10.92 13.83 1.00
C LEU A 108 -10.90 12.94 -0.23
N CYS A 109 -11.80 11.95 -0.25
CA CYS A 109 -12.17 11.22 -1.44
C CYS A 109 -13.45 11.83 -2.01
N LEU A 110 -13.36 12.52 -3.13
CA LEU A 110 -14.51 13.14 -3.80
C LEU A 110 -15.09 12.17 -4.82
N HIS A 111 -16.30 11.68 -4.58
CA HIS A 111 -17.02 10.88 -5.54
C HIS A 111 -17.59 11.78 -6.65
N ILE A 112 -16.74 12.09 -7.62
CA ILE A 112 -17.05 13.02 -8.72
C ILE A 112 -18.21 12.51 -9.58
N ALA A 113 -18.33 11.19 -9.71
CA ALA A 113 -19.42 10.57 -10.44
C ALA A 113 -19.91 9.31 -9.72
N HIS A 114 -21.20 9.25 -9.42
CA HIS A 114 -21.92 8.02 -9.14
C HIS A 114 -22.51 7.49 -10.45
N ASP A 115 -21.64 7.23 -11.41
CA ASP A 115 -21.90 6.57 -12.70
C ASP A 115 -20.57 6.06 -13.28
N CYS A 116 -20.62 5.01 -14.09
CA CYS A 116 -19.45 4.42 -14.72
C CYS A 116 -19.77 3.94 -16.14
N ASN A 117 -18.80 4.01 -17.02
CA ASN A 117 -18.90 3.53 -18.41
C ASN A 117 -18.42 2.06 -18.57
N LEU A 118 -17.96 1.41 -17.49
CA LEU A 118 -17.69 -0.02 -17.42
C LEU A 118 -18.71 -0.73 -16.49
N ALA A 119 -18.73 -2.07 -16.56
CA ALA A 119 -19.54 -2.97 -15.73
C ALA A 119 -18.66 -4.03 -15.08
N CYS A 120 -17.72 -3.59 -14.22
CA CYS A 120 -16.80 -4.50 -13.53
C CYS A 120 -17.57 -5.45 -12.63
N ARG A 121 -17.31 -6.76 -12.74
CA ARG A 121 -18.09 -7.80 -12.06
C ARG A 121 -17.97 -7.80 -10.55
N TYR A 122 -16.84 -7.34 -10.02
CA TYR A 122 -16.57 -7.24 -8.59
C TYR A 122 -16.81 -5.82 -8.05
N CYS A 123 -17.47 -4.93 -8.81
CA CYS A 123 -17.59 -3.53 -8.44
C CYS A 123 -18.43 -3.37 -7.18
N PHE A 124 -17.78 -3.02 -6.06
CA PHE A 124 -18.45 -2.73 -4.79
C PHE A 124 -19.40 -1.52 -4.87
N ALA A 125 -19.24 -0.68 -5.90
CA ALA A 125 -20.04 0.50 -6.14
C ALA A 125 -21.19 0.25 -7.14
N GLU A 126 -21.51 -1.00 -7.50
CA GLU A 126 -22.60 -1.36 -8.43
C GLU A 126 -22.59 -0.50 -9.70
N GLU A 127 -21.55 -0.63 -10.52
CA GLU A 127 -21.32 0.18 -11.72
C GLU A 127 -21.27 1.70 -11.44
N GLY A 128 -20.91 2.07 -10.20
CA GLY A 128 -20.78 3.45 -9.75
C GLY A 128 -21.99 4.01 -9.02
N GLU A 129 -23.11 3.29 -8.89
CA GLU A 129 -24.33 3.79 -8.27
C GLU A 129 -24.29 3.80 -6.73
N TYR A 130 -23.39 3.04 -6.12
CA TYR A 130 -23.19 2.95 -4.66
C TYR A 130 -24.48 2.65 -3.88
N HIS A 131 -25.25 1.64 -4.33
CA HIS A 131 -26.55 1.24 -3.77
C HIS A 131 -27.60 2.35 -3.77
N GLY A 132 -27.43 3.36 -4.64
CA GLY A 132 -28.29 4.54 -4.68
C GLY A 132 -28.76 4.90 -6.08
N ARG A 133 -28.44 6.05 -6.51
CA ARG A 133 -28.81 6.57 -7.83
C ARG A 133 -27.63 7.20 -8.54
N ARG A 134 -27.64 7.19 -9.87
CA ARG A 134 -26.67 7.90 -10.67
C ARG A 134 -26.73 9.41 -10.43
N ALA A 135 -25.56 10.00 -10.27
CA ALA A 135 -25.40 11.44 -10.11
C ALA A 135 -23.98 11.85 -10.49
N LEU A 136 -23.85 13.10 -10.91
CA LEU A 136 -22.57 13.77 -11.07
C LEU A 136 -22.45 14.87 -10.01
N MET A 137 -21.29 15.00 -9.37
CA MET A 137 -21.03 16.04 -8.39
C MET A 137 -21.09 17.42 -9.06
N SER A 138 -21.82 18.36 -8.46
CA SER A 138 -21.77 19.76 -8.92
C SER A 138 -20.48 20.44 -8.45
N TYR A 139 -20.08 21.49 -9.16
CA TYR A 139 -18.94 22.32 -8.74
C TYR A 139 -19.15 22.88 -7.32
N GLU A 140 -20.34 23.30 -6.97
CA GLU A 140 -20.69 23.90 -5.67
C GLU A 140 -20.48 22.87 -4.52
N VAL A 141 -20.84 21.61 -4.74
CA VAL A 141 -20.62 20.54 -3.74
C VAL A 141 -19.12 20.30 -3.57
N GLY A 142 -18.39 20.14 -4.66
CA GLY A 142 -16.94 19.93 -4.60
C GLY A 142 -16.20 21.12 -3.98
N LYS A 143 -16.59 22.35 -4.33
CA LYS A 143 -16.06 23.58 -3.74
C LYS A 143 -16.26 23.59 -2.22
N LYS A 144 -17.48 23.32 -1.74
CA LYS A 144 -17.78 23.24 -0.30
C LYS A 144 -16.95 22.16 0.40
N ALA A 145 -16.69 21.04 -0.26
CA ALA A 145 -15.83 19.99 0.26
C ALA A 145 -14.38 20.46 0.44
N LEU A 146 -13.81 21.18 -0.53
CA LEU A 146 -12.49 21.78 -0.41
C LEU A 146 -12.43 22.86 0.69
N ASP A 147 -13.46 23.72 0.80
CA ASP A 147 -13.59 24.71 1.87
C ASP A 147 -13.65 24.02 3.25
N PHE A 148 -14.41 22.92 3.37
CA PHE A 148 -14.46 22.10 4.57
C PHE A 148 -13.09 21.50 4.93
N LEU A 149 -12.35 20.96 3.94
CA LEU A 149 -11.02 20.40 4.15
C LEU A 149 -10.06 21.47 4.69
N ILE A 150 -10.04 22.64 4.09
CA ILE A 150 -9.21 23.76 4.55
C ILE A 150 -9.57 24.15 5.99
N ALA A 151 -10.85 24.34 6.28
CA ALA A 151 -11.34 24.79 7.59
C ALA A 151 -11.04 23.78 8.72
N ASN A 152 -10.98 22.47 8.40
CA ASN A 152 -10.80 21.40 9.36
C ASN A 152 -9.38 20.77 9.36
N SER A 153 -8.45 21.31 8.58
CA SER A 153 -7.07 20.79 8.48
C SER A 153 -6.10 21.41 9.51
N GLY A 154 -6.54 22.37 10.31
CA GLY A 154 -5.69 23.06 11.30
C GLY A 154 -4.42 23.63 10.65
N SER A 155 -3.26 23.41 11.28
CA SER A 155 -1.95 23.84 10.77
C SER A 155 -1.36 22.95 9.69
N ARG A 156 -2.06 21.84 9.31
CA ARG A 156 -1.56 20.93 8.29
C ARG A 156 -1.53 21.62 6.92
N ARG A 157 -0.34 21.69 6.30
CA ARG A 157 -0.16 22.36 5.02
C ARG A 157 -0.51 21.44 3.85
N ASN A 158 -0.01 20.19 3.84
CA ASN A 158 -0.24 19.23 2.76
C ASN A 158 -1.60 18.54 2.94
N LEU A 159 -2.48 18.68 1.95
CA LEU A 159 -3.82 18.11 1.93
C LEU A 159 -3.99 17.23 0.69
N GLU A 160 -4.57 16.04 0.88
CA GLU A 160 -4.81 15.09 -0.21
C GLU A 160 -6.27 15.23 -0.71
N VAL A 161 -6.45 15.18 -2.01
CA VAL A 161 -7.78 15.14 -2.64
C VAL A 161 -7.77 14.08 -3.74
N ASP A 162 -8.55 13.03 -3.53
CA ASP A 162 -8.70 11.94 -4.49
C ASP A 162 -10.00 12.11 -5.27
N PHE A 163 -9.89 12.30 -6.58
CA PHE A 163 -11.03 12.25 -7.50
C PHE A 163 -11.33 10.79 -7.82
N PHE A 164 -12.48 10.34 -7.33
CA PHE A 164 -12.89 8.95 -7.33
C PHE A 164 -14.39 8.82 -7.70
N GLY A 165 -14.97 7.64 -7.43
CA GLY A 165 -16.38 7.32 -7.63
C GLY A 165 -16.56 6.13 -8.57
N GLY A 166 -17.50 6.21 -9.51
CA GLY A 166 -17.63 5.27 -10.60
C GLY A 166 -16.50 5.48 -11.62
N GLU A 167 -16.64 6.50 -12.49
CA GLU A 167 -15.56 6.96 -13.36
C GLU A 167 -15.46 8.49 -13.33
N PRO A 168 -14.44 9.08 -12.70
CA PRO A 168 -14.29 10.52 -12.56
C PRO A 168 -14.20 11.29 -13.88
N LEU A 169 -13.63 10.69 -14.92
CA LEU A 169 -13.51 11.34 -16.22
C LEU A 169 -14.86 11.57 -16.91
N MET A 170 -15.95 10.97 -16.45
CA MET A 170 -17.31 11.29 -16.90
C MET A 170 -17.77 12.69 -16.47
N ASN A 171 -17.13 13.26 -15.45
CA ASN A 171 -17.42 14.62 -14.95
C ASN A 171 -16.14 15.48 -14.98
N TRP A 172 -15.38 15.38 -16.07
CA TRP A 172 -14.03 15.93 -16.18
C TRP A 172 -13.99 17.46 -16.01
N GLN A 173 -15.01 18.18 -16.49
CA GLN A 173 -15.02 19.65 -16.34
C GLN A 173 -15.02 20.07 -14.88
N VAL A 174 -15.81 19.39 -14.03
CA VAL A 174 -15.85 19.69 -12.59
C VAL A 174 -14.51 19.37 -11.93
N VAL A 175 -13.82 18.29 -12.33
CA VAL A 175 -12.47 18.01 -11.86
C VAL A 175 -11.51 19.18 -12.17
N LYS A 176 -11.50 19.67 -13.41
CA LYS A 176 -10.66 20.81 -13.81
C LYS A 176 -10.97 22.08 -12.99
N ASP A 177 -12.25 22.36 -12.81
CA ASP A 177 -12.71 23.56 -12.08
C ASP A 177 -12.33 23.48 -10.59
N LEU A 178 -12.45 22.30 -9.97
CA LEU A 178 -12.03 22.07 -8.57
C LEU A 178 -10.53 22.17 -8.37
N VAL A 179 -9.74 21.65 -9.31
CA VAL A 179 -8.27 21.80 -9.28
C VAL A 179 -7.90 23.28 -9.37
N ALA A 180 -8.48 24.02 -10.31
CA ALA A 180 -8.25 25.46 -10.45
C ALA A 180 -8.60 26.21 -9.16
N TYR A 181 -9.78 25.92 -8.59
CA TYR A 181 -10.19 26.48 -7.30
C TYR A 181 -9.21 26.14 -6.17
N GLY A 182 -8.79 24.88 -6.06
CA GLY A 182 -7.81 24.45 -5.05
C GLY A 182 -6.49 25.23 -5.17
N ARG A 183 -5.95 25.41 -6.38
CA ARG A 183 -4.72 26.18 -6.64
C ARG A 183 -4.85 27.67 -6.25
N GLU A 184 -6.05 28.25 -6.35
CA GLU A 184 -6.32 29.60 -5.83
C GLU A 184 -6.32 29.62 -4.30
N GLN A 185 -6.98 28.64 -3.67
CA GLN A 185 -7.09 28.55 -2.22
C GLN A 185 -5.75 28.26 -1.53
N GLU A 186 -4.83 27.54 -2.17
CA GLU A 186 -3.47 27.30 -1.67
C GLU A 186 -2.77 28.60 -1.28
N LYS A 187 -2.90 29.63 -2.14
CA LYS A 187 -2.25 30.94 -1.95
C LYS A 187 -2.87 31.72 -0.79
N LEU A 188 -4.16 31.53 -0.54
CA LEU A 188 -4.92 32.29 0.47
C LEU A 188 -4.78 31.69 1.86
N HIS A 189 -4.55 30.37 1.96
CA HIS A 189 -4.62 29.62 3.21
C HIS A 189 -3.31 28.93 3.61
N ASP A 190 -2.20 29.16 2.91
CA ASP A 190 -0.92 28.45 3.09
C ASP A 190 -1.12 26.94 3.10
N LYS A 191 -1.84 26.43 2.11
CA LYS A 191 -2.06 25.01 1.88
C LYS A 191 -1.34 24.55 0.62
N ASN A 192 -1.21 23.23 0.48
CA ASN A 192 -0.68 22.58 -0.70
C ASN A 192 -1.54 21.35 -0.97
N PHE A 193 -2.36 21.40 -2.02
CA PHE A 193 -3.19 20.27 -2.42
C PHE A 193 -2.40 19.30 -3.28
N ARG A 194 -2.42 18.03 -2.90
CA ARG A 194 -1.96 16.93 -3.73
C ARG A 194 -3.18 16.22 -4.30
N PHE A 195 -3.38 16.41 -5.60
CA PHE A 195 -4.51 15.84 -6.32
C PHE A 195 -4.16 14.47 -6.90
N THR A 196 -5.04 13.51 -6.71
CA THR A 196 -4.98 12.17 -7.31
C THR A 196 -6.26 11.94 -8.11
N VAL A 197 -6.16 11.24 -9.23
CA VAL A 197 -7.31 10.74 -9.96
C VAL A 197 -7.18 9.24 -10.19
N THR A 198 -8.26 8.49 -9.89
CA THR A 198 -8.36 7.06 -10.20
C THR A 198 -9.29 6.89 -11.40
N THR A 199 -8.82 6.26 -12.47
CA THR A 199 -9.59 6.11 -13.70
C THR A 199 -9.47 4.71 -14.30
N ASN A 200 -10.54 4.27 -14.95
CA ASN A 200 -10.54 3.07 -15.79
C ASN A 200 -9.92 3.30 -17.19
N GLY A 201 -9.56 4.54 -17.52
CA GLY A 201 -8.84 4.93 -18.73
C GLY A 201 -9.64 4.98 -20.02
N VAL A 202 -10.90 4.56 -20.04
CA VAL A 202 -11.73 4.55 -21.27
C VAL A 202 -11.81 5.93 -21.92
N LEU A 203 -12.03 6.96 -21.10
CA LEU A 203 -12.16 8.35 -21.56
C LEU A 203 -10.84 9.11 -21.63
N LEU A 204 -9.74 8.51 -21.20
CA LEU A 204 -8.42 9.14 -21.27
C LEU A 204 -8.04 9.45 -22.71
N ASN A 205 -7.69 10.71 -22.96
CA ASN A 205 -7.24 11.26 -24.24
C ASN A 205 -6.05 12.19 -24.03
N ASP A 206 -5.50 12.77 -25.10
CA ASP A 206 -4.30 13.61 -25.04
C ASP A 206 -4.49 14.88 -24.20
N GLU A 207 -5.64 15.56 -24.29
CA GLU A 207 -5.97 16.75 -23.48
C GLU A 207 -6.00 16.41 -21.99
N ILE A 208 -6.66 15.30 -21.64
CA ILE A 208 -6.73 14.82 -20.25
C ILE A 208 -5.35 14.43 -19.74
N GLN A 209 -4.55 13.74 -20.56
CA GLN A 209 -3.17 13.36 -20.16
C GLN A 209 -2.30 14.59 -19.90
N GLU A 210 -2.37 15.61 -20.76
CA GLU A 210 -1.62 16.86 -20.57
C GLU A 210 -2.00 17.54 -19.25
N PHE A 211 -3.31 17.68 -18.97
CA PHE A 211 -3.78 18.25 -17.73
C PHE A 211 -3.35 17.44 -16.50
N VAL A 212 -3.50 16.11 -16.56
CA VAL A 212 -3.13 15.19 -15.49
C VAL A 212 -1.63 15.26 -15.21
N ASN A 213 -0.80 15.32 -16.23
CA ASN A 213 0.65 15.46 -16.06
C ASN A 213 1.06 16.76 -15.38
N LYS A 214 0.31 17.83 -15.62
CA LYS A 214 0.60 19.14 -15.07
C LYS A 214 0.08 19.30 -13.63
N GLU A 215 -1.13 18.83 -13.35
CA GLU A 215 -1.87 19.20 -12.15
C GLU A 215 -2.01 18.08 -11.11
N MET A 216 -1.88 16.78 -11.51
CA MET A 216 -2.07 15.66 -10.61
C MET A 216 -0.73 15.16 -10.06
N ASP A 217 -0.66 15.07 -8.73
CA ASP A 217 0.50 14.50 -8.05
C ASP A 217 0.60 13.00 -8.25
N ASN A 218 -0.54 12.32 -8.40
CA ASN A 218 -0.58 10.90 -8.68
C ASN A 218 -1.76 10.53 -9.59
N VAL A 219 -1.62 9.42 -10.31
CA VAL A 219 -2.68 8.84 -11.14
C VAL A 219 -2.78 7.35 -10.92
N VAL A 220 -3.96 6.87 -10.61
CA VAL A 220 -4.25 5.45 -10.46
C VAL A 220 -4.97 4.94 -11.71
N LEU A 221 -4.34 4.01 -12.40
CA LEU A 221 -4.80 3.43 -13.66
C LEU A 221 -5.32 2.01 -13.43
N SER A 222 -6.61 1.81 -13.58
CA SER A 222 -7.27 0.55 -13.24
C SER A 222 -7.09 -0.50 -14.34
N LEU A 223 -6.31 -1.55 -14.08
CA LEU A 223 -6.04 -2.68 -14.98
C LEU A 223 -5.82 -3.94 -14.13
N ASP A 224 -6.53 -5.04 -14.42
CA ASP A 224 -6.53 -6.22 -13.56
C ASP A 224 -5.48 -7.29 -13.94
N GLY A 225 -4.80 -7.14 -15.07
CA GLY A 225 -3.81 -8.12 -15.49
C GLY A 225 -3.78 -8.39 -16.99
N ARG A 226 -3.50 -9.65 -17.33
CA ARG A 226 -3.54 -10.15 -18.71
C ARG A 226 -4.89 -9.85 -19.35
N LYS A 227 -4.90 -9.77 -20.67
CA LYS A 227 -6.10 -9.38 -21.45
C LYS A 227 -7.34 -10.17 -21.08
N GLU A 228 -7.23 -11.48 -21.01
CA GLU A 228 -8.35 -12.38 -20.70
C GLU A 228 -8.90 -12.16 -19.28
N ILE A 229 -8.04 -11.83 -18.32
CA ILE A 229 -8.43 -11.50 -16.94
C ILE A 229 -9.15 -10.15 -16.91
N ASN A 230 -8.49 -9.12 -17.45
CA ASN A 230 -9.07 -7.79 -17.47
C ASN A 230 -10.43 -7.75 -18.21
N ASP A 231 -10.51 -8.33 -19.39
CA ASP A 231 -11.73 -8.29 -20.20
C ASP A 231 -12.88 -9.12 -19.58
N LYS A 232 -12.55 -10.17 -18.82
CA LYS A 232 -13.53 -10.94 -18.06
C LYS A 232 -14.11 -10.15 -16.89
N MET A 233 -13.25 -9.40 -16.16
CA MET A 233 -13.63 -8.76 -14.90
C MET A 233 -14.03 -7.30 -15.08
N ARG A 234 -13.54 -6.60 -16.10
CA ARG A 234 -13.78 -5.18 -16.41
C ARG A 234 -14.36 -4.96 -17.81
N PRO A 235 -15.48 -5.62 -18.17
CA PRO A 235 -16.10 -5.41 -19.48
C PRO A 235 -16.83 -4.08 -19.55
N PHE A 236 -17.08 -3.63 -20.79
CA PHE A 236 -18.12 -2.64 -21.07
C PHE A 236 -19.51 -3.22 -20.75
N ARG A 237 -20.51 -2.37 -20.60
CA ARG A 237 -21.92 -2.78 -20.40
C ARG A 237 -22.46 -3.70 -21.51
N ASN A 238 -21.90 -3.63 -22.72
CA ASN A 238 -22.24 -4.52 -23.83
C ASN A 238 -21.47 -5.84 -23.85
N GLY A 239 -20.69 -6.12 -22.79
CA GLY A 239 -19.89 -7.33 -22.64
C GLY A 239 -18.55 -7.35 -23.39
N LYS A 240 -18.22 -6.31 -24.19
CA LYS A 240 -16.91 -6.23 -24.85
C LYS A 240 -15.81 -5.94 -23.83
N GLY A 241 -14.61 -6.49 -24.09
CA GLY A 241 -13.43 -6.21 -23.27
C GLY A 241 -12.93 -4.77 -23.40
N SER A 242 -12.29 -4.27 -22.37
CA SER A 242 -11.74 -2.90 -22.30
C SER A 242 -10.22 -2.83 -22.53
N TYR A 243 -9.51 -3.95 -22.42
CA TYR A 243 -8.05 -4.05 -22.42
C TYR A 243 -7.38 -3.36 -23.61
N ASP A 244 -7.77 -3.73 -24.84
CA ASP A 244 -7.12 -3.21 -26.06
C ASP A 244 -7.29 -1.69 -26.22
N LEU A 245 -8.33 -1.12 -25.64
CA LEU A 245 -8.58 0.33 -25.66
C LEU A 245 -7.72 1.07 -24.63
N ILE A 246 -7.57 0.50 -23.41
CA ILE A 246 -6.99 1.25 -22.28
C ILE A 246 -5.47 1.09 -22.19
N VAL A 247 -4.91 -0.07 -22.49
CA VAL A 247 -3.47 -0.34 -22.32
C VAL A 247 -2.58 0.63 -23.09
N PRO A 248 -2.82 0.92 -24.38
CA PRO A 248 -1.97 1.88 -25.11
C PRO A 248 -2.01 3.30 -24.50
N LYS A 249 -3.17 3.70 -23.94
CA LYS A 249 -3.32 5.00 -23.26
C LYS A 249 -2.53 5.03 -21.94
N PHE A 250 -2.55 3.94 -21.19
CA PHE A 250 -1.81 3.80 -19.94
C PHE A 250 -0.29 3.81 -20.17
N GLN A 251 0.17 3.10 -21.20
CA GLN A 251 1.59 3.12 -21.58
C GLN A 251 2.04 4.54 -21.95
N LYS A 252 1.27 5.25 -22.78
CA LYS A 252 1.56 6.64 -23.16
C LYS A 252 1.62 7.56 -21.92
N LEU A 253 0.68 7.41 -20.97
CA LEU A 253 0.68 8.20 -19.74
C LEU A 253 1.89 7.88 -18.86
N ALA A 254 2.20 6.61 -18.62
CA ALA A 254 3.34 6.18 -17.82
C ALA A 254 4.66 6.71 -18.38
N GLU A 255 4.84 6.60 -19.69
CA GLU A 255 6.02 7.15 -20.41
C GLU A 255 6.12 8.67 -20.27
N SER A 256 5.02 9.39 -20.47
CA SER A 256 5.00 10.85 -20.36
C SER A 256 5.26 11.35 -18.93
N ARG A 257 5.09 10.49 -17.93
CA ARG A 257 5.42 10.75 -16.52
C ARG A 257 6.79 10.21 -16.11
N ASN A 258 7.63 9.76 -17.06
CA ASN A 258 8.94 9.16 -16.77
C ASN A 258 8.85 7.96 -15.81
N GLN A 259 7.78 7.17 -15.88
CA GLN A 259 7.51 6.02 -15.02
C GLN A 259 7.36 6.35 -13.53
N GLU A 260 6.97 7.59 -13.19
CA GLU A 260 6.79 8.06 -11.82
C GLU A 260 5.39 8.63 -11.59
N LYS A 261 4.97 8.70 -10.33
CA LYS A 261 3.72 9.34 -9.88
C LYS A 261 2.48 8.79 -10.57
N TYR A 262 2.46 7.49 -10.82
CA TYR A 262 1.29 6.73 -11.23
C TYR A 262 1.34 5.34 -10.61
N TYR A 263 0.21 4.65 -10.60
CA TYR A 263 0.12 3.23 -10.31
C TYR A 263 -0.80 2.54 -11.30
N ILE A 264 -0.35 1.41 -11.86
CA ILE A 264 -1.27 0.41 -12.37
C ILE A 264 -1.86 -0.28 -11.15
N ARG A 265 -3.17 -0.21 -10.99
CA ARG A 265 -3.87 -0.86 -9.89
C ARG A 265 -4.87 -1.87 -10.40
N GLY A 266 -4.62 -3.13 -10.10
CA GLY A 266 -5.47 -4.25 -10.43
C GLY A 266 -6.20 -4.82 -9.22
N THR A 267 -7.13 -5.72 -9.50
CA THR A 267 -7.80 -6.55 -8.50
C THR A 267 -7.68 -8.01 -8.94
N PHE A 268 -7.09 -8.84 -8.07
CA PHE A 268 -7.12 -10.28 -8.32
C PHE A 268 -8.28 -10.94 -7.59
N THR A 269 -8.77 -12.00 -8.17
CA THR A 269 -9.95 -12.72 -7.71
C THR A 269 -9.65 -14.21 -7.67
N ARG A 270 -10.57 -15.03 -7.20
CA ARG A 270 -10.49 -16.48 -7.31
C ARG A 270 -10.26 -16.99 -8.76
N ASN A 271 -10.59 -16.16 -9.77
CA ASN A 271 -10.40 -16.51 -11.18
C ASN A 271 -8.96 -16.37 -11.70
N ASN A 272 -8.08 -15.72 -10.95
CA ASN A 272 -6.67 -15.47 -11.28
C ASN A 272 -5.80 -15.47 -10.03
N LEU A 273 -5.86 -16.57 -9.27
CA LEU A 273 -4.99 -16.75 -8.08
C LEU A 273 -3.50 -16.76 -8.47
N ASP A 274 -3.18 -17.01 -9.75
CA ASP A 274 -1.85 -16.89 -10.34
C ASP A 274 -1.47 -15.44 -10.68
N PHE A 275 -1.89 -14.48 -9.86
CA PHE A 275 -1.78 -13.03 -10.06
C PHE A 275 -0.34 -12.53 -10.25
N SER A 276 0.67 -13.30 -9.83
CA SER A 276 2.07 -12.97 -10.13
C SER A 276 2.31 -12.87 -11.64
N ASN A 277 1.60 -13.67 -12.47
CA ASN A 277 1.68 -13.60 -13.90
C ASN A 277 1.05 -12.30 -14.46
N ASP A 278 0.03 -11.77 -13.78
CA ASP A 278 -0.60 -10.48 -14.13
C ASP A 278 0.34 -9.31 -13.82
N ILE A 279 1.06 -9.36 -12.70
CA ILE A 279 2.08 -8.38 -12.34
C ILE A 279 3.26 -8.41 -13.32
N LEU A 280 3.74 -9.61 -13.66
CA LEU A 280 4.81 -9.78 -14.65
C LEU A 280 4.38 -9.28 -16.03
N HIS A 281 3.12 -9.48 -16.40
CA HIS A 281 2.55 -8.94 -17.62
C HIS A 281 2.59 -7.40 -17.63
N PHE A 282 2.27 -6.73 -16.52
CA PHE A 282 2.42 -5.27 -16.40
C PHE A 282 3.88 -4.84 -16.58
N ALA A 283 4.82 -5.54 -15.95
CA ALA A 283 6.25 -5.25 -16.07
C ALA A 283 6.74 -5.44 -17.52
N ASP A 284 6.25 -6.46 -18.22
CA ASP A 284 6.61 -6.73 -19.63
C ASP A 284 5.96 -5.73 -20.60
N LEU A 285 4.84 -5.11 -20.25
CA LEU A 285 4.26 -3.95 -20.93
C LEU A 285 5.04 -2.65 -20.70
N GLY A 286 6.06 -2.66 -19.82
CA GLY A 286 6.92 -1.51 -19.53
C GLY A 286 6.50 -0.67 -18.32
N PHE A 287 5.47 -1.07 -17.57
CA PHE A 287 5.08 -0.36 -16.35
C PHE A 287 6.08 -0.61 -15.21
N LYS A 288 6.35 0.42 -14.43
CA LYS A 288 7.30 0.37 -13.30
C LYS A 288 6.64 0.53 -11.93
N GLN A 289 5.42 1.03 -11.87
CA GLN A 289 4.69 1.27 -10.62
C GLN A 289 3.39 0.47 -10.65
N MET A 290 3.24 -0.53 -9.79
CA MET A 290 2.08 -1.40 -9.83
C MET A 290 1.64 -1.91 -8.47
N SER A 291 0.35 -2.17 -8.35
CA SER A 291 -0.32 -2.78 -7.23
C SER A 291 -1.41 -3.70 -7.73
N ILE A 292 -1.63 -4.82 -7.06
CA ILE A 292 -2.78 -5.69 -7.31
C ILE A 292 -3.34 -6.14 -5.96
N GLU A 293 -4.62 -5.84 -5.74
CA GLU A 293 -5.29 -6.06 -4.46
C GLU A 293 -6.18 -7.31 -4.51
N PRO A 294 -6.31 -8.05 -3.41
CA PRO A 294 -7.31 -9.10 -3.34
C PRO A 294 -8.71 -8.50 -3.41
N VAL A 295 -9.60 -9.15 -4.15
CA VAL A 295 -11.02 -8.75 -4.18
C VAL A 295 -11.64 -8.87 -2.79
N VAL A 296 -12.46 -7.89 -2.44
CA VAL A 296 -13.34 -7.95 -1.27
C VAL A 296 -14.78 -8.11 -1.77
N GLY A 297 -15.48 -9.12 -1.29
CA GLY A 297 -16.85 -9.44 -1.68
C GLY A 297 -17.49 -10.43 -0.71
N ASP A 298 -18.74 -10.76 -0.95
CA ASP A 298 -19.46 -11.80 -0.20
C ASP A 298 -18.92 -13.19 -0.61
N GLU A 299 -18.86 -14.13 0.34
CA GLU A 299 -18.38 -15.50 0.05
C GLU A 299 -19.22 -16.23 -1.01
N SER A 300 -20.46 -15.82 -1.22
CA SER A 300 -21.34 -16.36 -2.27
C SER A 300 -20.98 -15.87 -3.67
N ASP A 301 -20.18 -14.80 -3.79
CA ASP A 301 -19.76 -14.28 -5.09
C ASP A 301 -18.84 -15.27 -5.81
N PRO A 302 -19.02 -15.51 -7.11
CA PRO A 302 -18.23 -16.50 -7.86
C PRO A 302 -16.76 -16.11 -8.04
N TYR A 303 -16.41 -14.88 -7.74
CA TYR A 303 -15.04 -14.32 -7.82
C TYR A 303 -14.40 -14.16 -6.42
N ALA A 304 -15.15 -14.33 -5.34
CA ALA A 304 -14.64 -14.10 -3.97
C ALA A 304 -13.52 -15.09 -3.63
N ILE A 305 -12.50 -14.56 -2.96
CA ILE A 305 -11.42 -15.36 -2.39
C ILE A 305 -11.96 -16.07 -1.15
N ARG A 306 -11.60 -17.33 -0.99
CA ARG A 306 -12.01 -18.19 0.12
C ARG A 306 -10.81 -18.68 0.91
N GLU A 307 -11.06 -19.20 2.11
CA GLU A 307 -10.00 -19.70 2.98
C GLU A 307 -9.11 -20.77 2.29
N GLU A 308 -9.72 -21.64 1.50
CA GLU A 308 -9.03 -22.67 0.71
C GLU A 308 -8.06 -22.13 -0.34
N ASP A 309 -8.21 -20.85 -0.76
CA ASP A 309 -7.35 -20.20 -1.75
C ASP A 309 -6.09 -19.57 -1.12
N ILE A 310 -6.09 -19.37 0.21
CA ILE A 310 -4.99 -18.68 0.93
C ILE A 310 -3.62 -19.35 0.75
N PRO A 311 -3.49 -20.69 0.79
CA PRO A 311 -2.19 -21.32 0.56
C PRO A 311 -1.59 -20.96 -0.80
N GLN A 312 -2.38 -21.01 -1.87
CA GLN A 312 -1.94 -20.64 -3.22
C GLN A 312 -1.57 -19.16 -3.31
N ILE A 313 -2.34 -18.28 -2.68
CA ILE A 313 -2.03 -16.83 -2.63
C ILE A 313 -0.67 -16.59 -1.99
N LYS A 314 -0.34 -17.28 -0.89
CA LYS A 314 0.96 -17.18 -0.23
C LYS A 314 2.09 -17.64 -1.15
N GLU A 315 1.91 -18.79 -1.81
CA GLU A 315 2.89 -19.30 -2.77
C GLU A 315 3.14 -18.33 -3.93
N GLU A 316 2.11 -17.65 -4.43
CA GLU A 316 2.25 -16.64 -5.49
C GLU A 316 3.00 -15.38 -5.02
N TYR A 317 2.80 -14.92 -3.77
CA TYR A 317 3.62 -13.85 -3.21
C TYR A 317 5.10 -14.27 -3.06
N ASP A 318 5.37 -15.48 -2.58
CA ASP A 318 6.73 -16.01 -2.44
C ASP A 318 7.43 -16.15 -3.80
N LYS A 319 6.72 -16.65 -4.80
CA LYS A 319 7.18 -16.75 -6.18
C LYS A 319 7.48 -15.36 -6.77
N LEU A 320 6.57 -14.39 -6.59
CA LEU A 320 6.75 -13.02 -7.07
C LEU A 320 7.99 -12.38 -6.46
N ALA A 321 8.21 -12.54 -5.14
CA ALA A 321 9.37 -11.99 -4.46
C ALA A 321 10.69 -12.50 -5.04
N LYS A 322 10.79 -13.80 -5.33
CA LYS A 322 11.97 -14.40 -5.99
C LYS A 322 12.21 -13.78 -7.37
N ILE A 323 11.17 -13.71 -8.19
CA ILE A 323 11.26 -13.16 -9.54
C ILE A 323 11.65 -11.67 -9.51
N MET A 324 11.14 -10.91 -8.55
CA MET A 324 11.51 -9.50 -8.41
C MET A 324 12.99 -9.32 -8.07
N ILE A 325 13.55 -10.14 -7.18
CA ILE A 325 14.99 -10.13 -6.85
C ILE A 325 15.83 -10.44 -8.10
N GLU A 326 15.43 -11.43 -8.89
CA GLU A 326 16.13 -11.80 -10.14
C GLU A 326 16.06 -10.66 -11.18
N ARG A 327 14.87 -10.10 -11.39
CA ARG A 327 14.67 -8.97 -12.31
C ARG A 327 15.44 -7.72 -11.87
N GLU A 328 15.55 -7.46 -10.58
CA GLU A 328 16.36 -6.34 -10.06
C GLU A 328 17.83 -6.52 -10.41
N LYS A 329 18.38 -7.73 -10.21
CA LYS A 329 19.77 -8.06 -10.60
C LYS A 329 20.03 -7.91 -12.11
N GLU A 330 19.00 -8.10 -12.94
CA GLU A 330 19.08 -7.93 -14.39
C GLU A 330 18.83 -6.47 -14.86
N GLY A 331 18.60 -5.53 -13.96
CA GLY A 331 18.23 -4.14 -14.29
C GLY A 331 16.82 -3.99 -14.88
N LYS A 332 15.95 -4.98 -14.68
CA LYS A 332 14.55 -5.03 -15.13
C LYS A 332 13.56 -4.85 -13.95
N GLY A 333 14.03 -4.28 -12.84
CA GLY A 333 13.25 -4.06 -11.64
C GLY A 333 11.99 -3.21 -11.87
N PHE A 334 11.03 -3.37 -10.98
CA PHE A 334 9.79 -2.60 -10.89
C PHE A 334 9.33 -2.51 -9.43
N ASN A 335 8.51 -1.52 -9.12
CA ASN A 335 7.92 -1.36 -7.80
C ASN A 335 6.59 -2.10 -7.72
N PHE A 336 6.48 -3.03 -6.76
CA PHE A 336 5.23 -3.65 -6.37
C PHE A 336 4.83 -3.12 -4.99
N PHE A 337 3.71 -2.43 -4.90
CA PHE A 337 3.31 -1.65 -3.72
C PHE A 337 3.33 -2.46 -2.41
N HIS A 338 2.91 -3.73 -2.43
CA HIS A 338 2.88 -4.58 -1.24
C HIS A 338 4.27 -4.88 -0.67
N PHE A 339 5.33 -4.78 -1.48
CA PHE A 339 6.71 -5.01 -1.06
C PHE A 339 7.50 -3.72 -0.81
N MET A 340 6.87 -2.57 -1.00
CA MET A 340 7.51 -1.26 -0.74
C MET A 340 7.42 -0.94 0.74
N ILE A 341 8.45 -1.31 1.49
CA ILE A 341 8.61 -1.05 2.92
C ILE A 341 9.78 -0.11 3.10
N ASP A 342 9.58 0.98 3.84
CA ASP A 342 10.67 1.85 4.29
C ASP A 342 11.34 1.21 5.51
N LEU A 343 12.48 0.56 5.30
CA LEU A 343 13.26 -0.08 6.34
C LEU A 343 14.12 0.90 7.14
N GLU A 344 14.34 2.13 6.64
CA GLU A 344 15.14 3.16 7.31
C GLU A 344 14.28 4.05 8.22
N GLY A 345 13.00 4.23 7.87
CA GLY A 345 12.07 5.11 8.58
C GLY A 345 11.49 4.53 9.87
N GLY A 346 11.75 3.27 10.18
CA GLY A 346 11.17 2.55 11.30
C GLY A 346 9.66 2.31 11.18
N PRO A 347 8.98 1.78 12.21
CA PRO A 347 7.57 1.46 12.17
C PRO A 347 6.72 2.73 12.23
N CYS A 348 5.60 2.74 11.51
CA CYS A 348 4.65 3.85 11.59
C CYS A 348 3.91 3.85 12.94
N VAL A 349 4.38 4.67 13.87
CA VAL A 349 3.83 4.80 15.24
C VAL A 349 2.33 5.13 15.20
N MET A 350 1.88 6.02 14.31
CA MET A 350 0.47 6.41 14.19
C MET A 350 -0.40 5.23 13.74
N LYS A 351 0.07 4.40 12.82
CA LYS A 351 -0.64 3.21 12.35
C LYS A 351 -0.81 2.18 13.47
N ARG A 352 0.18 2.05 14.35
CA ARG A 352 0.12 1.19 15.54
C ARG A 352 -0.87 1.70 16.59
N MET A 353 -0.93 3.02 16.81
CA MET A 353 -1.72 3.61 17.89
C MET A 353 -3.17 3.92 17.53
N SER A 354 -3.47 4.37 16.33
CA SER A 354 -4.79 4.90 15.97
C SER A 354 -5.25 4.55 14.54
N GLY A 355 -4.42 3.86 13.76
CA GLY A 355 -4.68 3.61 12.34
C GLY A 355 -4.42 4.82 11.45
N CYS A 356 -4.74 4.67 10.14
CA CYS A 356 -4.46 5.67 9.11
C CYS A 356 -5.45 6.85 9.07
N GLY A 357 -6.40 6.92 9.98
CA GLY A 357 -7.37 8.01 10.06
C GLY A 357 -8.56 7.87 9.11
N SER A 358 -8.82 6.70 8.52
CA SER A 358 -10.03 6.46 7.73
C SER A 358 -11.28 6.71 8.58
N GLY A 359 -12.24 7.49 8.04
CA GLY A 359 -13.44 7.91 8.74
C GLY A 359 -13.26 9.03 9.78
N THR A 360 -12.03 9.48 10.05
CA THR A 360 -11.74 10.57 11.00
C THR A 360 -10.88 11.68 10.43
N GLU A 361 -9.81 11.35 9.73
CA GLU A 361 -8.86 12.27 9.10
C GLU A 361 -8.93 12.21 7.57
N TYR A 362 -9.46 11.12 7.02
CA TYR A 362 -9.74 10.89 5.61
C TYR A 362 -11.21 10.53 5.46
N LEU A 363 -11.96 11.38 4.75
CA LEU A 363 -13.41 11.31 4.60
C LEU A 363 -13.79 11.21 3.13
N SER A 364 -14.96 10.61 2.86
CA SER A 364 -15.54 10.58 1.53
C SER A 364 -16.68 11.59 1.43
N VAL A 365 -16.83 12.22 0.25
CA VAL A 365 -17.91 13.17 -0.06
C VAL A 365 -18.66 12.66 -1.29
N THR A 366 -19.96 12.46 -1.13
CA THR A 366 -20.85 12.01 -2.21
C THR A 366 -21.16 13.13 -3.20
N PRO A 367 -21.77 12.84 -4.39
CA PRO A 367 -22.19 13.91 -5.32
C PRO A 367 -23.20 14.90 -4.74
N TRP A 368 -23.80 14.58 -3.62
CA TRP A 368 -24.79 15.45 -2.95
C TRP A 368 -24.23 16.21 -1.74
N GLY A 369 -23.02 15.89 -1.30
CA GLY A 369 -22.38 16.49 -0.12
C GLY A 369 -22.34 15.60 1.10
#